data_47220e553d194b02f019606c640d3fce
#
_entry.id   47220e553d194b02f019606c640d3fce
#
_cell.length_a   1.000
_cell.length_b   1.000
_cell.length_c   1.000
_cell.angle_alpha   90.00
_cell.angle_beta   90.00
_cell.angle_gamma   90.00
#
_symmetry.space_group_name_H-M   'P 1'
#
loop_
_entity.id
_entity.type
_entity.pdbx_description
1 polymer ?
#
loop_
_entity_poly.entity_id
_entity_poly.type
_entity_poly.pdbx_seq_one_letter_code
_entity_poly.pdbx_strand_id
1 'polypeptide(L)'
;NTITKYMMRKKGKNIRPSLTLLSARLCGEPTINTYRAAAMMELLHVATLIHDDVVDDATIRRGFPSLNFIWKNKLSVLMGDFLLSKALINMIRIKDFDALERISITAEKLSAGEILQIEKSMTKSMDEATYFDMIGQKTASLIATSCELGAITTTKKEIDRKSTYDFGHNLGIAFQIKDDLFDILGSEFETGKNS
;
A
#
# COMPACT_ATOMS: atom_id res chain seq x y z
N ASN A 1 -17.69 14.82 -8.51
CA ASN A 1 -17.00 14.35 -9.73
C ASN A 1 -17.32 12.86 -9.96
N THR A 2 -17.66 12.49 -11.20
CA THR A 2 -18.11 11.12 -11.56
C THR A 2 -17.01 10.09 -11.27
N ILE A 3 -15.75 10.40 -11.52
CA ILE A 3 -14.59 9.53 -11.30
C ILE A 3 -14.42 9.23 -9.82
N THR A 4 -14.45 10.25 -8.96
CA THR A 4 -14.36 10.07 -7.51
C THR A 4 -15.51 9.21 -6.98
N LYS A 5 -16.73 9.39 -7.48
CA LYS A 5 -17.87 8.55 -7.12
C LYS A 5 -17.68 7.10 -7.56
N TYR A 6 -17.10 6.87 -8.74
CA TYR A 6 -16.79 5.53 -9.23
C TYR A 6 -15.77 4.84 -8.33
N MET A 7 -14.68 5.52 -7.96
CA MET A 7 -13.67 4.99 -7.06
C MET A 7 -14.25 4.65 -5.68
N MET A 8 -15.11 5.52 -5.13
CA MET A 8 -15.72 5.30 -3.81
C MET A 8 -16.74 4.16 -3.77
N ARG A 9 -17.25 3.70 -4.91
CA ARG A 9 -18.12 2.50 -4.98
C ARG A 9 -17.36 1.22 -4.66
N LYS A 10 -16.05 1.20 -4.88
CA LYS A 10 -15.17 0.05 -4.67
C LYS A 10 -14.57 0.10 -3.26
N LYS A 11 -15.39 -0.18 -2.25
CA LYS A 11 -14.89 -0.24 -0.87
C LYS A 11 -13.87 -1.36 -0.73
N GLY A 12 -12.62 -0.99 -0.42
CA GLY A 12 -11.59 -1.92 0.03
C GLY A 12 -11.90 -2.43 1.44
N LYS A 13 -11.11 -3.39 1.91
CA LYS A 13 -11.20 -3.90 3.29
C LYS A 13 -10.68 -2.90 4.33
N ASN A 14 -10.13 -1.74 3.90
CA ASN A 14 -9.57 -0.68 4.74
C ASN A 14 -8.56 -1.21 5.79
N ILE A 15 -7.78 -2.22 5.43
CA ILE A 15 -6.85 -2.87 6.37
C ILE A 15 -5.82 -1.86 6.90
N ARG A 16 -5.24 -1.02 6.01
CA ARG A 16 -4.21 -0.05 6.41
C ARG A 16 -4.72 1.01 7.37
N PRO A 17 -5.84 1.70 7.08
CA PRO A 17 -6.47 2.58 8.06
C PRO A 17 -6.79 1.90 9.39
N SER A 18 -7.30 0.66 9.36
CA SER A 18 -7.61 -0.10 10.57
C SER A 18 -6.35 -0.39 11.39
N LEU A 19 -5.26 -0.81 10.74
CA LEU A 19 -3.99 -1.04 11.40
C LEU A 19 -3.43 0.24 12.04
N THR A 20 -3.51 1.38 11.36
CA THR A 20 -3.10 2.68 11.91
C THR A 20 -3.89 3.01 13.19
N LEU A 21 -5.21 2.83 13.16
CA LEU A 21 -6.06 3.12 14.33
C LEU A 21 -5.82 2.13 15.48
N LEU A 22 -5.65 0.84 15.19
CA LEU A 22 -5.39 -0.19 16.20
C LEU A 22 -4.01 0.00 16.84
N SER A 23 -2.97 0.27 16.06
CA SER A 23 -1.63 0.55 16.58
C SER A 23 -1.60 1.82 17.44
N ALA A 24 -2.32 2.86 17.03
CA ALA A 24 -2.50 4.04 17.87
C ALA A 24 -3.15 3.69 19.19
N ARG A 25 -4.22 2.88 19.18
CA ARG A 25 -4.95 2.45 20.39
C ARG A 25 -4.10 1.61 21.33
N LEU A 26 -3.18 0.81 20.80
CA LEU A 26 -2.21 0.05 21.60
C LEU A 26 -1.21 0.95 22.34
N CYS A 27 -0.83 2.07 21.75
CA CYS A 27 0.20 2.97 22.28
C CYS A 27 -0.38 4.17 23.06
N GLY A 28 -1.68 4.47 22.90
CA GLY A 28 -2.36 5.58 23.56
C GLY A 28 -3.73 5.87 22.98
N GLU A 29 -4.28 7.04 23.27
CA GLU A 29 -5.57 7.45 22.73
C GLU A 29 -5.42 8.06 21.33
N PRO A 30 -6.18 7.56 20.33
CA PRO A 30 -6.17 8.12 18.99
C PRO A 30 -6.54 9.62 18.96
N THR A 31 -5.80 10.39 18.19
CA THR A 31 -5.98 11.83 18.03
C THR A 31 -6.50 12.16 16.63
N ILE A 32 -6.82 13.43 16.38
CA ILE A 32 -7.16 13.90 15.02
C ILE A 32 -6.03 13.60 14.02
N ASN A 33 -4.77 13.60 14.48
CA ASN A 33 -3.63 13.25 13.63
C ASN A 33 -3.59 11.75 13.30
N THR A 34 -4.06 10.88 14.21
CA THR A 34 -4.23 9.46 13.91
C THR A 34 -5.22 9.22 12.77
N TYR A 35 -6.36 9.90 12.78
CA TYR A 35 -7.33 9.80 11.68
C TYR A 35 -6.80 10.37 10.37
N ARG A 36 -6.02 11.46 10.43
CA ARG A 36 -5.34 12.01 9.26
C ARG A 36 -4.33 11.03 8.69
N ALA A 37 -3.52 10.41 9.55
CA ALA A 37 -2.55 9.38 9.15
C ALA A 37 -3.25 8.19 8.51
N ALA A 38 -4.31 7.66 9.12
CA ALA A 38 -5.10 6.57 8.58
C ALA A 38 -5.69 6.88 7.19
N ALA A 39 -6.29 8.06 7.03
CA ALA A 39 -6.85 8.51 5.75
C ALA A 39 -5.76 8.68 4.68
N MET A 40 -4.60 9.22 5.06
CA MET A 40 -3.47 9.42 4.17
C MET A 40 -2.89 8.09 3.68
N MET A 41 -2.73 7.10 4.55
CA MET A 41 -2.25 5.77 4.15
C MET A 41 -3.18 5.11 3.13
N GLU A 42 -4.48 5.29 3.26
CA GLU A 42 -5.43 4.78 2.26
C GLU A 42 -5.34 5.57 0.95
N LEU A 43 -5.19 6.90 1.00
CA LEU A 43 -5.01 7.72 -0.20
C LEU A 43 -3.73 7.34 -0.96
N LEU A 44 -2.62 7.16 -0.25
CA LEU A 44 -1.36 6.70 -0.84
C LEU A 44 -1.53 5.32 -1.47
N HIS A 45 -2.13 4.37 -0.76
CA HIS A 45 -2.39 3.04 -1.29
C HIS A 45 -3.26 3.05 -2.55
N VAL A 46 -4.34 3.83 -2.55
CA VAL A 46 -5.23 3.91 -3.73
C VAL A 46 -4.51 4.60 -4.89
N ALA A 47 -3.67 5.60 -4.64
CA ALA A 47 -2.88 6.25 -5.66
C ALA A 47 -1.91 5.26 -6.34
N THR A 48 -1.17 4.46 -5.54
CA THR A 48 -0.26 3.44 -6.09
C THR A 48 -1.02 2.40 -6.90
N LEU A 49 -2.15 1.89 -6.39
CA LEU A 49 -2.98 0.93 -7.15
C LEU A 49 -3.45 1.46 -8.51
N ILE A 50 -3.74 2.75 -8.62
CA ILE A 50 -4.13 3.36 -9.89
C ILE A 50 -2.95 3.45 -10.85
N HIS A 51 -1.76 3.80 -10.35
CA HIS A 51 -0.54 3.81 -11.15
C HIS A 51 -0.15 2.40 -11.59
N ASP A 52 -0.22 1.42 -10.69
CA ASP A 52 0.05 0.01 -10.99
C ASP A 52 -0.91 -0.51 -12.07
N ASP A 53 -2.22 -0.18 -12.00
CA ASP A 53 -3.18 -0.55 -13.03
C ASP A 53 -2.79 -0.02 -14.43
N VAL A 54 -2.12 1.14 -14.50
CA VAL A 54 -1.62 1.70 -15.77
C VAL A 54 -0.36 0.98 -16.23
N VAL A 55 0.55 0.67 -15.30
CA VAL A 55 1.82 -0.03 -15.59
C VAL A 55 1.55 -1.45 -16.06
N ASP A 56 0.61 -2.15 -15.42
CA ASP A 56 0.24 -3.53 -15.71
C ASP A 56 -0.78 -3.68 -16.86
N ASP A 57 -1.22 -2.58 -17.49
CA ASP A 57 -2.34 -2.55 -18.46
C ASP A 57 -3.60 -3.30 -17.95
N ALA A 58 -3.84 -3.26 -16.64
CA ALA A 58 -4.91 -4.00 -16.00
C ALA A 58 -6.29 -3.54 -16.49
N THR A 59 -7.11 -4.49 -16.93
CA THR A 59 -8.48 -4.20 -17.40
C THR A 59 -9.52 -4.30 -16.28
N ILE A 60 -9.25 -5.12 -15.26
CA ILE A 60 -10.15 -5.38 -14.13
C ILE A 60 -9.39 -5.20 -12.82
N ARG A 61 -10.03 -4.55 -11.85
CA ARG A 61 -9.55 -4.42 -10.48
C ARG A 61 -10.69 -4.71 -9.50
N ARG A 62 -10.53 -5.70 -8.62
CA ARG A 62 -11.55 -6.11 -7.63
C ARG A 62 -12.92 -6.39 -8.25
N GLY A 63 -12.95 -7.10 -9.38
CA GLY A 63 -14.17 -7.48 -10.08
C GLY A 63 -14.89 -6.36 -10.86
N PHE A 64 -14.27 -5.18 -10.98
CA PHE A 64 -14.79 -4.05 -11.75
C PHE A 64 -13.77 -3.58 -12.79
N PRO A 65 -14.20 -2.94 -13.88
CA PRO A 65 -13.27 -2.32 -14.81
C PRO A 65 -12.32 -1.35 -14.09
N SER A 66 -11.03 -1.37 -14.46
CA SER A 66 -10.03 -0.45 -13.92
C SER A 66 -10.25 0.98 -14.44
N LEU A 67 -9.59 1.97 -13.82
CA LEU A 67 -9.71 3.36 -14.27
C LEU A 67 -9.11 3.56 -15.67
N ASN A 68 -7.96 2.97 -15.95
CA ASN A 68 -7.28 3.05 -17.24
C ASN A 68 -8.10 2.40 -18.36
N PHE A 69 -8.85 1.35 -18.06
CA PHE A 69 -9.75 0.72 -19.02
C PHE A 69 -10.89 1.68 -19.43
N ILE A 70 -11.53 2.37 -18.46
CA ILE A 70 -12.70 3.24 -18.72
C ILE A 70 -12.26 4.62 -19.24
N TRP A 71 -11.29 5.27 -18.60
CA TRP A 71 -10.91 6.67 -18.86
C TRP A 71 -9.54 6.84 -19.50
N LYS A 72 -8.86 5.74 -19.85
CA LYS A 72 -7.51 5.71 -20.45
C LYS A 72 -6.40 6.15 -19.51
N ASN A 73 -5.17 5.84 -19.88
CA ASN A 73 -3.98 6.02 -19.05
C ASN A 73 -3.78 7.47 -18.59
N LYS A 74 -4.00 8.45 -19.48
CA LYS A 74 -3.80 9.88 -19.15
C LYS A 74 -4.60 10.32 -17.92
N LEU A 75 -5.87 9.95 -17.86
CA LEU A 75 -6.73 10.35 -16.75
C LEU A 75 -6.43 9.55 -15.48
N SER A 76 -6.05 8.28 -15.63
CA SER A 76 -5.66 7.43 -14.50
C SER A 76 -4.40 7.95 -13.83
N VAL A 77 -3.36 8.28 -14.58
CA VAL A 77 -2.14 8.89 -14.03
C VAL A 77 -2.48 10.18 -13.28
N LEU A 78 -3.22 11.10 -13.90
CA LEU A 78 -3.61 12.36 -13.24
C LEU A 78 -4.46 12.15 -11.98
N MET A 79 -5.26 11.09 -11.93
CA MET A 79 -6.04 10.76 -10.74
C MET A 79 -5.15 10.20 -9.62
N GLY A 80 -4.18 9.34 -9.95
CA GLY A 80 -3.16 8.88 -9.00
C GLY A 80 -2.38 10.04 -8.42
N ASP A 81 -1.89 10.96 -9.25
CA ASP A 81 -1.16 12.18 -8.84
C ASP A 81 -2.02 13.08 -7.95
N PHE A 82 -3.31 13.22 -8.28
CA PHE A 82 -4.24 13.99 -7.46
C PHE A 82 -4.42 13.39 -6.07
N LEU A 83 -4.55 12.06 -5.95
CA LEU A 83 -4.66 11.38 -4.66
C LEU A 83 -3.36 11.47 -3.87
N LEU A 84 -2.21 11.30 -4.53
CA LEU A 84 -0.89 11.48 -3.93
C LEU A 84 -0.74 12.91 -3.37
N SER A 85 -1.11 13.93 -4.14
CA SER A 85 -1.11 15.32 -3.68
C SER A 85 -2.01 15.53 -2.44
N LYS A 86 -3.18 14.87 -2.40
CA LYS A 86 -4.06 14.91 -1.22
C LYS A 86 -3.43 14.20 -0.01
N ALA A 87 -2.71 13.09 -0.22
CA ALA A 87 -1.96 12.43 0.85
C ALA A 87 -0.87 13.36 1.39
N LEU A 88 -0.07 14.00 0.54
CA LEU A 88 0.97 14.97 0.93
C LEU A 88 0.40 16.14 1.73
N ILE A 89 -0.72 16.72 1.31
CA ILE A 89 -1.38 17.82 2.05
C ILE A 89 -1.80 17.36 3.46
N ASN A 90 -2.36 16.15 3.59
CA ASN A 90 -2.74 15.63 4.90
C ASN A 90 -1.53 15.36 5.79
N MET A 91 -0.43 14.89 5.21
CA MET A 91 0.84 14.66 5.87
C MET A 91 1.40 15.93 6.49
N ILE A 92 1.47 17.03 5.73
CA ILE A 92 1.91 18.35 6.22
C ILE A 92 1.02 18.83 7.38
N ARG A 93 -0.27 18.52 7.35
CA ARG A 93 -1.22 18.90 8.41
C ARG A 93 -1.03 18.17 9.74
N ILE A 94 -0.35 17.03 9.74
CA ILE A 94 0.03 16.30 10.97
C ILE A 94 1.08 17.09 11.74
N LYS A 95 1.92 17.89 11.06
CA LYS A 95 2.99 18.72 11.64
C LYS A 95 3.99 17.91 12.48
N ASP A 96 4.29 16.70 12.05
CA ASP A 96 5.25 15.80 12.68
C ASP A 96 6.28 15.37 11.63
N PHE A 97 7.55 15.73 11.86
CA PHE A 97 8.63 15.46 10.91
C PHE A 97 8.99 13.99 10.86
N ASP A 98 8.88 13.24 11.96
CA ASP A 98 9.12 11.80 11.99
C ASP A 98 8.10 11.09 11.07
N ALA A 99 6.81 11.49 11.18
CA ALA A 99 5.76 10.96 10.31
C ALA A 99 6.03 11.31 8.84
N LEU A 100 6.48 12.53 8.54
CA LEU A 100 6.82 12.97 7.19
C LEU A 100 7.94 12.15 6.59
N GLU A 101 9.02 11.93 7.34
CA GLU A 101 10.17 11.13 6.92
C GLU A 101 9.76 9.69 6.62
N ARG A 102 9.02 9.04 7.53
CA ARG A 102 8.58 7.63 7.36
C ARG A 102 7.74 7.44 6.11
N ILE A 103 6.83 8.35 5.82
CA ILE A 103 5.99 8.28 4.65
C ILE A 103 6.78 8.51 3.38
N SER A 104 7.72 9.47 3.39
CA SER A 104 8.57 9.76 2.23
C SER A 104 9.43 8.55 1.86
N ILE A 105 10.07 7.92 2.85
CA ILE A 105 10.81 6.67 2.67
C ILE A 105 9.90 5.53 2.16
N THR A 106 8.67 5.47 2.66
CA THR A 106 7.71 4.45 2.21
C THR A 106 7.30 4.66 0.76
N ALA A 107 7.03 5.89 0.36
CA ALA A 107 6.69 6.22 -1.03
C ALA A 107 7.85 5.89 -2.00
N GLU A 108 9.10 6.14 -1.60
CA GLU A 108 10.29 5.73 -2.32
C GLU A 108 10.36 4.19 -2.47
N LYS A 109 10.21 3.46 -1.35
CA LYS A 109 10.24 2.00 -1.36
C LYS A 109 9.17 1.37 -2.25
N LEU A 110 7.96 1.91 -2.24
CA LEU A 110 6.88 1.43 -3.11
C LEU A 110 7.28 1.51 -4.58
N SER A 111 7.82 2.66 -5.01
CA SER A 111 8.27 2.87 -6.38
C SER A 111 9.48 1.99 -6.72
N ALA A 112 10.45 1.88 -5.80
CA ALA A 112 11.64 1.04 -6.00
C ALA A 112 11.27 -0.44 -6.11
N GLY A 113 10.34 -0.92 -5.29
CA GLY A 113 9.84 -2.31 -5.35
C GLY A 113 9.14 -2.62 -6.67
N GLU A 114 8.37 -1.67 -7.21
CA GLU A 114 7.73 -1.81 -8.53
C GLU A 114 8.75 -1.87 -9.67
N ILE A 115 9.73 -0.97 -9.66
CA ILE A 115 10.83 -0.96 -10.63
C ILE A 115 11.60 -2.29 -10.57
N LEU A 116 11.94 -2.77 -9.36
CA LEU A 116 12.63 -4.05 -9.16
C LEU A 116 11.83 -5.22 -9.74
N GLN A 117 10.51 -5.24 -9.52
CA GLN A 117 9.62 -6.27 -10.08
C GLN A 117 9.67 -6.28 -11.61
N ILE A 118 9.59 -5.11 -12.24
CA ILE A 118 9.65 -4.98 -13.72
C ILE A 118 11.00 -5.45 -14.25
N GLU A 119 12.12 -5.00 -13.66
CA GLU A 119 13.46 -5.42 -14.05
C GLU A 119 13.67 -6.93 -13.96
N LYS A 120 13.20 -7.55 -12.85
CA LYS A 120 13.33 -8.98 -12.65
C LYS A 120 12.42 -9.79 -13.55
N SER A 121 11.25 -9.30 -13.88
CA SER A 121 10.37 -9.90 -14.88
C SER A 121 11.00 -9.93 -16.27
N MET A 122 11.68 -8.85 -16.67
CA MET A 122 12.40 -8.76 -17.96
C MET A 122 13.58 -9.72 -18.02
N THR A 123 14.34 -9.84 -16.94
CA THR A 123 15.55 -10.69 -16.88
C THR A 123 15.25 -12.15 -16.53
N LYS A 124 14.04 -12.45 -16.09
CA LYS A 124 13.63 -13.77 -15.57
C LYS A 124 14.57 -14.30 -14.48
N SER A 125 15.13 -13.40 -13.67
CA SER A 125 16.12 -13.70 -12.65
C SER A 125 15.60 -13.30 -11.27
N MET A 126 14.76 -14.13 -10.67
CA MET A 126 14.26 -13.94 -9.31
C MET A 126 14.87 -15.01 -8.41
N ASP A 127 15.68 -14.60 -7.44
CA ASP A 127 16.11 -15.44 -6.34
C ASP A 127 15.31 -15.12 -5.07
N GLU A 128 15.45 -15.96 -4.05
CA GLU A 128 14.70 -15.81 -2.80
C GLU A 128 14.98 -14.46 -2.10
N ALA A 129 16.24 -14.04 -2.04
CA ALA A 129 16.62 -12.78 -1.40
C ALA A 129 15.99 -11.58 -2.12
N THR A 130 16.04 -11.56 -3.45
CA THR A 130 15.41 -10.55 -4.29
C THR A 130 13.88 -10.56 -4.13
N TYR A 131 13.27 -11.74 -4.04
CA TYR A 131 11.83 -11.86 -3.81
C TYR A 131 11.42 -11.21 -2.48
N PHE A 132 12.13 -11.54 -1.37
CA PHE A 132 11.83 -10.94 -0.06
C PHE A 132 12.09 -9.43 -0.04
N ASP A 133 13.12 -8.94 -0.71
CA ASP A 133 13.37 -7.51 -0.83
C ASP A 133 12.23 -6.81 -1.59
N MET A 134 11.83 -7.36 -2.72
CA MET A 134 10.74 -6.83 -3.54
C MET A 134 9.40 -6.76 -2.78
N ILE A 135 8.96 -7.85 -2.15
CA ILE A 135 7.71 -7.85 -1.39
C ILE A 135 7.81 -7.00 -0.12
N GLY A 136 9.01 -6.90 0.45
CA GLY A 136 9.34 -6.01 1.56
C GLY A 136 9.10 -4.54 1.18
N GLN A 137 9.59 -4.13 0.02
CA GLN A 137 9.44 -2.77 -0.49
C GLN A 137 8.01 -2.50 -0.99
N LYS A 138 7.47 -3.35 -1.87
CA LYS A 138 6.18 -3.13 -2.54
C LYS A 138 4.98 -3.30 -1.60
N THR A 139 4.98 -4.25 -0.71
CA THR A 139 3.81 -4.61 0.11
C THR A 139 4.01 -4.35 1.59
N ALA A 140 5.09 -4.87 2.18
CA ALA A 140 5.28 -4.82 3.63
C ALA A 140 5.58 -3.41 4.13
N SER A 141 6.32 -2.59 3.36
CA SER A 141 6.66 -1.21 3.76
C SER A 141 5.44 -0.37 4.10
N LEU A 142 4.39 -0.43 3.27
CA LEU A 142 3.18 0.37 3.48
C LEU A 142 2.36 -0.12 4.67
N ILE A 143 2.33 -1.42 4.94
CA ILE A 143 1.67 -2.00 6.12
C ILE A 143 2.44 -1.66 7.39
N ALA A 144 3.77 -1.78 7.37
CA ALA A 144 4.65 -1.40 8.46
C ALA A 144 4.47 0.08 8.85
N THR A 145 4.55 0.97 7.86
CA THR A 145 4.37 2.40 8.08
C THR A 145 2.96 2.75 8.55
N SER A 146 1.93 2.03 8.11
CA SER A 146 0.57 2.19 8.65
C SER A 146 0.51 1.93 10.16
N CYS A 147 1.18 0.87 10.63
CA CYS A 147 1.25 0.55 12.06
C CYS A 147 2.10 1.57 12.82
N GLU A 148 3.28 1.91 12.32
CA GLU A 148 4.20 2.87 12.95
C GLU A 148 3.58 4.27 13.09
N LEU A 149 2.89 4.75 12.06
CA LEU A 149 2.20 6.06 12.10
C LEU A 149 1.10 6.11 13.17
N GLY A 150 0.42 4.99 13.41
CA GLY A 150 -0.50 4.90 14.53
C GLY A 150 0.22 5.20 15.84
N ALA A 151 1.36 4.57 16.10
CA ALA A 151 2.19 4.80 17.29
C ALA A 151 2.76 6.23 17.32
N ILE A 152 3.33 6.74 16.21
CA ILE A 152 3.89 8.11 16.14
C ILE A 152 2.88 9.16 16.58
N THR A 153 1.59 8.99 16.25
CA THR A 153 0.55 9.96 16.60
C THR A 153 0.11 9.92 18.07
N THR A 154 0.56 8.94 18.85
CA THR A 154 0.09 8.70 20.22
C THR A 154 1.22 8.55 21.25
N THR A 155 2.42 8.15 20.85
CA THR A 155 3.56 7.95 21.76
C THR A 155 4.85 8.57 21.21
N LYS A 156 5.73 8.99 22.13
CA LYS A 156 7.11 9.38 21.81
C LYS A 156 8.14 8.30 22.13
N LYS A 157 7.69 7.11 22.59
CA LYS A 157 8.57 6.00 22.92
C LYS A 157 8.99 5.28 21.63
N GLU A 158 10.29 5.34 21.32
CA GLU A 158 10.85 4.70 20.12
C GLU A 158 10.62 3.17 20.10
N ILE A 159 10.64 2.52 21.28
CA ILE A 159 10.39 1.08 21.36
C ILE A 159 8.98 0.71 20.88
N ASP A 160 7.95 1.50 21.21
CA ASP A 160 6.59 1.26 20.79
C ASP A 160 6.45 1.45 19.28
N ARG A 161 7.06 2.53 18.72
CA ARG A 161 7.09 2.82 17.29
C ARG A 161 7.77 1.71 16.52
N LYS A 162 8.97 1.30 16.95
CA LYS A 162 9.72 0.21 16.32
C LYS A 162 8.94 -1.10 16.37
N SER A 163 8.37 -1.46 17.51
CA SER A 163 7.62 -2.71 17.66
C SER A 163 6.39 -2.76 16.76
N THR A 164 5.68 -1.65 16.60
CA THR A 164 4.54 -1.57 15.69
C THR A 164 4.98 -1.63 14.22
N TYR A 165 6.10 -1.02 13.87
CA TYR A 165 6.71 -1.14 12.54
C TYR A 165 7.08 -2.60 12.23
N ASP A 166 7.83 -3.25 13.13
CA ASP A 166 8.29 -4.64 12.95
C ASP A 166 7.10 -5.61 12.83
N PHE A 167 6.06 -5.41 13.64
CA PHE A 167 4.80 -6.16 13.52
C PHE A 167 4.16 -5.97 12.14
N GLY A 168 4.01 -4.72 11.69
CA GLY A 168 3.41 -4.41 10.40
C GLY A 168 4.23 -4.94 9.23
N HIS A 169 5.56 -4.91 9.33
CA HIS A 169 6.46 -5.46 8.31
C HIS A 169 6.28 -6.98 8.17
N ASN A 170 6.34 -7.71 9.27
CA ASN A 170 6.16 -9.16 9.26
C ASN A 170 4.76 -9.57 8.79
N LEU A 171 3.73 -8.82 9.20
CA LEU A 171 2.38 -9.02 8.71
C LEU A 171 2.29 -8.81 7.18
N GLY A 172 2.98 -7.79 6.67
CA GLY A 172 2.99 -7.49 5.24
C GLY A 172 3.70 -8.56 4.41
N ILE A 173 4.84 -9.07 4.88
CA ILE A 173 5.55 -10.20 4.27
C ILE A 173 4.63 -11.44 4.25
N ALA A 174 4.06 -11.82 5.40
CA ALA A 174 3.18 -12.99 5.49
C ALA A 174 1.92 -12.84 4.59
N PHE A 175 1.39 -11.63 4.50
CA PHE A 175 0.25 -11.32 3.63
C PHE A 175 0.58 -11.57 2.16
N GLN A 176 1.74 -11.05 1.69
CA GLN A 176 2.14 -11.21 0.29
C GLN A 176 2.45 -12.66 -0.06
N ILE A 177 3.22 -13.36 0.78
CA ILE A 177 3.49 -14.80 0.58
C ILE A 177 2.18 -15.59 0.44
N LYS A 178 1.20 -15.28 1.30
CA LYS A 178 -0.10 -15.95 1.24
C LYS A 178 -0.85 -15.65 -0.07
N ASP A 179 -0.84 -14.40 -0.52
CA ASP A 179 -1.49 -14.01 -1.78
C ASP A 179 -0.82 -14.74 -2.97
N ASP A 180 0.50 -14.75 -3.04
CA ASP A 180 1.25 -15.42 -4.10
C ASP A 180 1.01 -16.94 -4.12
N LEU A 181 0.92 -17.57 -2.94
CA LEU A 181 0.56 -18.99 -2.84
C LEU A 181 -0.86 -19.26 -3.35
N PHE A 182 -1.82 -18.38 -3.10
CA PHE A 182 -3.17 -18.54 -3.64
C PHE A 182 -3.22 -18.38 -5.15
N ASP A 183 -2.41 -17.48 -5.71
CA ASP A 183 -2.33 -17.31 -7.16
C ASP A 183 -1.77 -18.57 -7.84
N ILE A 184 -0.75 -19.20 -7.24
CA ILE A 184 -0.17 -20.46 -7.74
C ILE A 184 -1.19 -21.61 -7.60
N LEU A 185 -1.74 -21.82 -6.41
CA LEU A 185 -2.66 -22.93 -6.13
C LEU A 185 -4.02 -22.75 -6.83
N GLY A 186 -4.51 -21.50 -6.96
CA GLY A 186 -5.75 -21.18 -7.65
C GLY A 186 -5.69 -21.50 -9.13
N SER A 187 -4.55 -21.26 -9.78
CA SER A 187 -4.32 -21.60 -11.19
C SER A 187 -4.31 -23.11 -11.43
N GLU A 188 -3.84 -23.91 -10.48
CA GLU A 188 -3.88 -25.39 -10.57
C GLU A 188 -5.31 -25.93 -10.46
N PHE A 189 -6.16 -25.34 -9.61
CA PHE A 189 -7.55 -25.75 -9.45
C PHE A 189 -8.43 -25.41 -10.66
N GLU A 190 -8.17 -24.26 -11.32
CA GLU A 190 -8.93 -23.84 -12.51
C GLU A 190 -8.48 -24.57 -13.79
N THR A 191 -7.22 -24.96 -13.90
CA THR A 191 -6.68 -25.56 -15.13
C THR A 191 -6.86 -27.08 -15.21
N GLY A 192 -7.13 -27.79 -14.10
CA GLY A 192 -7.41 -29.22 -14.07
C GLY A 192 -6.33 -30.09 -14.76
N LYS A 193 -5.13 -29.56 -14.96
CA LYS A 193 -3.98 -30.23 -15.57
C LYS A 193 -2.96 -30.57 -14.51
N ASN A 194 -2.98 -31.82 -14.06
CA ASN A 194 -1.78 -32.40 -13.48
C ASN A 194 -0.71 -32.44 -14.60
N SER A 195 0.36 -31.72 -14.39
CA SER A 195 1.59 -31.81 -15.18
C SER A 195 2.39 -33.02 -14.79
#